data_326c429b8a3ab7e183c9715007cd7b6c
#
_entry.id   326c429b8a3ab7e183c9715007cd7b6c
#
_cell.length_a   1.000
_cell.length_b   1.000
_cell.length_c   1.000
_cell.angle_alpha   90.00
_cell.angle_beta   90.00
_cell.angle_gamma   90.00
#
_symmetry.space_group_name_H-M   'P 1'
#
loop_
_entity.id
_entity.type
_entity.pdbx_description
1 polymer ?
#
loop_
_entity_poly.entity_id
_entity_poly.type
_entity_poly.pdbx_seq_one_letter_code
_entity_poly.pdbx_strand_id
1 'polypeptide(L)'
;MRVFVFGSSLTSSYWNGAATYYRGIYKNLAELGFRITFAEPDAYGRQQHRDNEDFSYANVLIYDSPRDIPFLLKQACESDLVIKHSGVGVDDALLEEAVLDCQSARTQVAFWDVDAPATLASVEADPLNSFRALIPEYDFVFTYGGGPPVVEHYLRLGARACHPIYNALDPATHYPVDADPQFACDLAFVGNRLPDREHRVEEFFLAAADATPEFNFLLGGEGWGGKPLPSNVRWIGHVRTGDHNRINCSARMVLNINRESMASVGFSPPTRVFEAAGAGACLITDYWAGIEEFFTPGCEILVARDAREITDLLKTVDAKLARELGESMRRRALQEHTYSLRALQVREILHQSSPGVLNARHRDLYRQLA
;
A
#
# COMPACT_ATOMS: atom_id res chain seq x y z
N MET A 1 19.23 -0.36 15.02
CA MET A 1 17.93 -0.58 15.68
C MET A 1 17.42 -1.96 15.30
N ARG A 2 16.97 -2.75 16.28
CA ARG A 2 16.34 -4.07 16.06
C ARG A 2 14.82 -3.87 16.01
N VAL A 3 14.19 -4.38 14.97
CA VAL A 3 12.74 -4.27 14.76
C VAL A 3 12.15 -5.66 14.68
N PHE A 4 11.16 -5.93 15.50
CA PHE A 4 10.37 -7.16 15.43
C PHE A 4 8.97 -6.85 14.91
N VAL A 5 8.53 -7.58 13.90
CA VAL A 5 7.29 -7.32 13.15
C VAL A 5 6.38 -8.54 13.22
N PHE A 6 5.13 -8.32 13.56
CA PHE A 6 4.04 -9.27 13.34
C PHE A 6 3.23 -8.80 12.15
N GLY A 7 3.26 -9.55 11.05
CA GLY A 7 2.57 -9.19 9.80
C GLY A 7 1.96 -10.38 9.08
N SER A 8 1.18 -10.13 8.04
CA SER A 8 0.42 -11.17 7.36
C SER A 8 1.30 -12.14 6.56
N SER A 9 2.20 -11.66 5.74
CA SER A 9 3.30 -12.40 5.10
C SER A 9 4.23 -11.45 4.34
N LEU A 10 5.52 -11.63 4.53
CA LEU A 10 6.57 -11.00 3.73
C LEU A 10 6.92 -11.86 2.51
N THR A 11 6.84 -13.18 2.69
CA THR A 11 7.33 -14.16 1.71
C THR A 11 6.32 -14.53 0.62
N SER A 12 5.04 -14.15 0.78
CA SER A 12 4.00 -14.47 -0.17
C SER A 12 3.06 -13.29 -0.45
N SER A 13 2.83 -13.01 -1.73
CA SER A 13 1.81 -12.08 -2.20
C SER A 13 0.44 -12.76 -2.43
N TYR A 14 0.36 -14.07 -2.24
CA TYR A 14 -0.87 -14.83 -2.42
C TYR A 14 -1.94 -14.39 -1.43
N TRP A 15 -3.06 -13.84 -1.94
CA TRP A 15 -4.14 -13.21 -1.16
C TRP A 15 -3.61 -12.21 -0.10
N ASN A 16 -2.53 -11.50 -0.44
CA ASN A 16 -1.86 -10.57 0.46
C ASN A 16 -1.48 -9.28 -0.29
N GLY A 17 -2.39 -8.33 -0.34
CA GLY A 17 -2.18 -7.04 -0.99
C GLY A 17 -1.11 -6.16 -0.32
N ALA A 18 -0.76 -6.45 0.94
CA ALA A 18 0.24 -5.70 1.69
C ALA A 18 1.69 -6.17 1.44
N ALA A 19 1.90 -7.32 0.79
CA ALA A 19 3.24 -7.90 0.60
C ALA A 19 4.22 -6.93 -0.09
N THR A 20 3.80 -6.31 -1.19
CA THR A 20 4.63 -5.33 -1.93
C THR A 20 5.03 -4.16 -1.04
N TYR A 21 4.10 -3.66 -0.24
CA TYR A 21 4.35 -2.59 0.71
C TYR A 21 5.36 -3.00 1.80
N TYR A 22 5.18 -4.16 2.42
CA TYR A 22 6.11 -4.68 3.44
C TYR A 22 7.51 -4.83 2.88
N ARG A 23 7.64 -5.44 1.69
CA ARG A 23 8.93 -5.63 1.00
C ARG A 23 9.62 -4.30 0.75
N GLY A 24 8.89 -3.33 0.19
CA GLY A 24 9.41 -2.00 -0.06
C GLY A 24 9.93 -1.33 1.21
N ILE A 25 9.14 -1.31 2.28
CA ILE A 25 9.52 -0.68 3.54
C ILE A 25 10.68 -1.40 4.22
N TYR A 26 10.56 -2.72 4.47
CA TYR A 26 11.54 -3.43 5.30
C TYR A 26 12.89 -3.65 4.61
N LYS A 27 12.91 -3.84 3.28
CA LYS A 27 14.14 -3.86 2.50
C LYS A 27 14.91 -2.55 2.64
N ASN A 28 14.26 -1.42 2.44
CA ASN A 28 14.91 -0.12 2.54
C ASN A 28 15.27 0.27 3.99
N LEU A 29 14.50 -0.14 5.00
CA LEU A 29 14.90 -0.01 6.40
C LEU A 29 16.16 -0.84 6.70
N ALA A 30 16.26 -2.06 6.18
CA ALA A 30 17.45 -2.89 6.35
C ALA A 30 18.69 -2.24 5.69
N GLU A 31 18.56 -1.62 4.52
CA GLU A 31 19.63 -0.83 3.88
C GLU A 31 20.06 0.37 4.73
N LEU A 32 19.16 0.93 5.54
CA LEU A 32 19.48 1.97 6.53
C LEU A 32 20.09 1.42 7.84
N GLY A 33 20.36 0.11 7.91
CA GLY A 33 21.01 -0.54 9.04
C GLY A 33 20.05 -1.04 10.13
N PHE A 34 18.75 -1.09 9.87
CA PHE A 34 17.80 -1.76 10.76
C PHE A 34 17.93 -3.28 10.61
N ARG A 35 17.81 -4.00 11.74
CA ARG A 35 17.77 -5.46 11.75
C ARG A 35 16.34 -5.91 11.91
N ILE A 36 15.78 -6.47 10.86
CA ILE A 36 14.36 -6.83 10.77
C ILE A 36 14.19 -8.31 11.13
N THR A 37 13.31 -8.60 12.08
CA THR A 37 12.74 -9.93 12.28
C THR A 37 11.25 -9.84 11.97
N PHE A 38 10.75 -10.64 11.02
CA PHE A 38 9.38 -10.63 10.57
C PHE A 38 8.71 -11.96 10.90
N ALA A 39 7.75 -11.94 11.81
CA ALA A 39 6.94 -13.09 12.17
C ALA A 39 5.67 -13.11 11.32
N GLU A 40 5.47 -14.19 10.56
CA GLU A 40 4.29 -14.40 9.72
C GLU A 40 3.63 -15.75 10.02
N PRO A 41 2.29 -15.83 10.04
CA PRO A 41 1.59 -17.09 10.28
C PRO A 41 1.62 -18.00 9.03
N ASP A 42 1.72 -19.32 9.23
CA ASP A 42 1.37 -20.30 8.19
C ASP A 42 -0.16 -20.39 8.07
N ALA A 43 -0.72 -19.48 7.28
CA ALA A 43 -2.16 -19.37 7.09
C ALA A 43 -2.51 -19.08 5.63
N TYR A 44 -3.74 -19.41 5.25
CA TYR A 44 -4.32 -19.13 3.92
C TYR A 44 -3.52 -19.73 2.74
N GLY A 45 -2.73 -20.76 2.97
CA GLY A 45 -1.90 -21.40 1.94
C GLY A 45 -0.72 -20.54 1.47
N ARG A 46 -0.34 -19.48 2.19
CA ARG A 46 0.72 -18.56 1.79
C ARG A 46 2.08 -19.22 1.70
N GLN A 47 2.37 -20.16 2.60
CA GLN A 47 3.67 -20.87 2.59
C GLN A 47 3.80 -21.84 1.40
N GLN A 48 2.67 -22.34 0.85
CA GLN A 48 2.64 -23.12 -0.38
C GLN A 48 2.77 -22.25 -1.64
N HIS A 49 2.54 -20.94 -1.52
CA HIS A 49 2.58 -19.98 -2.62
C HIS A 49 3.59 -18.86 -2.34
N ARG A 50 4.79 -19.25 -1.86
CA ARG A 50 5.88 -18.29 -1.66
C ARG A 50 6.35 -17.76 -3.00
N ASP A 51 6.63 -16.46 -3.03
CA ASP A 51 7.24 -15.83 -4.20
C ASP A 51 8.73 -16.19 -4.27
N ASN A 52 9.26 -16.27 -5.49
CA ASN A 52 10.66 -16.58 -5.71
C ASN A 52 11.50 -15.29 -5.70
N GLU A 53 11.58 -14.65 -4.52
CA GLU A 53 12.31 -13.42 -4.29
C GLU A 53 13.36 -13.62 -3.18
N ASP A 54 14.32 -12.72 -3.11
CA ASP A 54 15.33 -12.69 -2.04
C ASP A 54 14.78 -11.89 -0.84
N PHE A 55 14.61 -12.57 0.30
CA PHE A 55 14.18 -12.00 1.57
C PHE A 55 15.32 -11.89 2.58
N SER A 56 16.58 -11.96 2.14
CA SER A 56 17.78 -11.95 3.02
C SER A 56 17.92 -10.68 3.86
N TYR A 57 17.20 -9.62 3.55
CA TYR A 57 17.15 -8.38 4.33
C TYR A 57 16.35 -8.50 5.64
N ALA A 58 15.63 -9.61 5.84
CA ALA A 58 14.87 -9.88 7.06
C ALA A 58 15.05 -11.33 7.54
N ASN A 59 15.10 -11.51 8.87
CA ASN A 59 14.97 -12.82 9.48
C ASN A 59 13.47 -13.17 9.57
N VAL A 60 12.99 -14.08 8.69
CA VAL A 60 11.58 -14.46 8.64
C VAL A 60 11.33 -15.64 9.58
N LEU A 61 10.41 -15.47 10.52
CA LEU A 61 9.94 -16.51 11.44
C LEU A 61 8.51 -16.90 11.06
N ILE A 62 8.32 -18.18 10.75
CA ILE A 62 6.98 -18.71 10.41
C ILE A 62 6.45 -19.41 11.65
N TYR A 63 5.18 -19.14 12.01
CA TYR A 63 4.49 -19.82 13.11
C TYR A 63 3.16 -20.38 12.61
N ASP A 64 2.76 -21.52 13.16
CA ASP A 64 1.55 -22.24 12.75
C ASP A 64 0.49 -22.35 13.87
N SER A 65 0.83 -21.89 15.06
CA SER A 65 0.00 -22.03 16.25
C SER A 65 0.03 -20.78 17.13
N PRO A 66 -1.11 -20.40 17.73
CA PRO A 66 -1.12 -19.39 18.80
C PRO A 66 -0.20 -19.72 19.99
N ARG A 67 0.16 -21.01 20.14
CA ARG A 67 1.10 -21.45 21.19
C ARG A 67 2.54 -20.97 20.98
N ASP A 68 2.88 -20.59 19.74
CA ASP A 68 4.19 -20.04 19.39
C ASP A 68 4.31 -18.56 19.76
N ILE A 69 3.18 -17.85 19.88
CA ILE A 69 3.13 -16.41 20.15
C ILE A 69 3.89 -16.01 21.41
N PRO A 70 3.78 -16.70 22.57
CA PRO A 70 4.56 -16.34 23.76
C PRO A 70 6.09 -16.42 23.55
N PHE A 71 6.57 -17.37 22.75
CA PHE A 71 7.97 -17.48 22.40
C PHE A 71 8.43 -16.34 21.47
N LEU A 72 7.60 -15.99 20.49
CA LEU A 72 7.85 -14.86 19.59
C LEU A 72 7.84 -13.52 20.35
N LEU A 73 6.89 -13.32 21.26
CA LEU A 73 6.82 -12.13 22.11
C LEU A 73 8.06 -11.98 22.98
N LYS A 74 8.57 -13.07 23.57
CA LYS A 74 9.83 -13.02 24.33
C LYS A 74 10.98 -12.48 23.49
N GLN A 75 11.07 -12.87 22.20
CA GLN A 75 12.09 -12.33 21.29
C GLN A 75 11.77 -10.88 20.89
N ALA A 76 10.49 -10.56 20.66
CA ALA A 76 10.05 -9.22 20.32
C ALA A 76 10.40 -8.20 21.41
N CYS A 77 10.18 -8.54 22.67
CA CYS A 77 10.49 -7.67 23.81
C CYS A 77 12.01 -7.37 24.00
N GLU A 78 12.88 -8.10 23.31
CA GLU A 78 14.33 -7.80 23.27
C GLU A 78 14.69 -6.81 22.15
N SER A 79 13.71 -6.40 21.32
CA SER A 79 13.92 -5.47 20.22
C SER A 79 13.80 -4.01 20.66
N ASP A 80 14.26 -3.09 19.84
CA ASP A 80 14.16 -1.66 20.11
C ASP A 80 12.77 -1.12 19.67
N LEU A 81 12.13 -1.80 18.69
CA LEU A 81 10.80 -1.50 18.18
C LEU A 81 10.05 -2.79 17.91
N VAL A 82 8.81 -2.89 18.37
CA VAL A 82 7.86 -3.94 18.02
C VAL A 82 6.75 -3.33 17.20
N ILE A 83 6.45 -3.93 16.04
CA ILE A 83 5.39 -3.49 15.13
C ILE A 83 4.36 -4.62 15.01
N LYS A 84 3.09 -4.29 15.25
CA LYS A 84 1.96 -5.15 14.89
C LYS A 84 1.24 -4.52 13.70
N HIS A 85 1.27 -5.20 12.55
CA HIS A 85 0.46 -4.78 11.40
C HIS A 85 -1.00 -5.17 11.55
N SER A 86 -1.92 -4.35 11.04
CA SER A 86 -3.30 -4.76 10.86
C SER A 86 -3.42 -5.91 9.85
N GLY A 87 -4.47 -6.71 9.97
CA GLY A 87 -4.80 -7.74 8.98
C GLY A 87 -3.75 -8.84 8.84
N VAL A 88 -3.14 -9.30 9.95
CA VAL A 88 -2.35 -10.54 9.96
C VAL A 88 -3.23 -11.70 9.48
N GLY A 89 -4.50 -11.67 9.87
CA GLY A 89 -5.55 -12.55 9.39
C GLY A 89 -5.86 -13.70 10.34
N VAL A 90 -4.93 -14.02 11.24
CA VAL A 90 -5.11 -14.97 12.34
C VAL A 90 -4.56 -14.36 13.62
N ASP A 91 -5.22 -14.63 14.74
CA ASP A 91 -4.82 -14.18 16.08
C ASP A 91 -4.65 -12.65 16.21
N ASP A 92 -5.31 -11.85 15.35
CA ASP A 92 -5.16 -10.39 15.32
C ASP A 92 -5.44 -9.76 16.68
N ALA A 93 -6.58 -10.07 17.32
CA ALA A 93 -6.95 -9.50 18.61
C ALA A 93 -5.96 -9.90 19.73
N LEU A 94 -5.48 -11.14 19.72
CA LEU A 94 -4.46 -11.60 20.67
C LEU A 94 -3.15 -10.84 20.50
N LEU A 95 -2.69 -10.68 19.25
CA LEU A 95 -1.43 -10.00 18.95
C LEU A 95 -1.53 -8.50 19.23
N GLU A 96 -2.68 -7.87 18.96
CA GLU A 96 -2.93 -6.45 19.26
C GLU A 96 -2.77 -6.11 20.73
N GLU A 97 -3.23 -6.98 21.61
CA GLU A 97 -3.06 -6.83 23.05
C GLU A 97 -1.65 -7.24 23.51
N ALA A 98 -1.20 -8.42 23.12
CA ALA A 98 0.01 -9.04 23.68
C ALA A 98 1.31 -8.31 23.32
N VAL A 99 1.39 -7.62 22.18
CA VAL A 99 2.59 -6.85 21.82
C VAL A 99 2.84 -5.68 22.78
N LEU A 100 1.79 -5.17 23.44
CA LEU A 100 1.89 -4.06 24.39
C LEU A 100 2.69 -4.44 25.64
N ASP A 101 2.74 -5.72 25.99
CA ASP A 101 3.57 -6.21 27.09
C ASP A 101 5.09 -6.03 26.84
N CYS A 102 5.48 -5.78 25.58
CA CYS A 102 6.86 -5.50 25.22
C CYS A 102 7.30 -4.05 25.50
N GLN A 103 6.36 -3.15 25.83
CA GLN A 103 6.71 -1.76 26.10
C GLN A 103 7.66 -1.63 27.28
N SER A 104 8.71 -0.85 27.11
CA SER A 104 9.69 -0.59 28.13
C SER A 104 10.42 0.73 27.88
N ALA A 105 11.33 1.12 28.79
CA ALA A 105 12.19 2.28 28.55
C ALA A 105 13.10 2.14 27.30
N ARG A 106 13.21 0.94 26.73
CA ARG A 106 14.08 0.63 25.59
C ARG A 106 13.31 0.17 24.35
N THR A 107 12.09 -0.34 24.53
CA THR A 107 11.28 -0.94 23.46
C THR A 107 10.04 -0.08 23.23
N GLN A 108 9.90 0.46 22.06
CA GLN A 108 8.67 1.12 21.59
C GLN A 108 7.76 0.09 20.92
N VAL A 109 6.45 0.29 21.01
CA VAL A 109 5.45 -0.55 20.35
C VAL A 109 4.57 0.28 19.46
N ALA A 110 4.51 -0.08 18.18
CA ALA A 110 3.71 0.61 17.18
C ALA A 110 2.62 -0.31 16.60
N PHE A 111 1.47 0.26 16.30
CA PHE A 111 0.49 -0.35 15.41
C PHE A 111 0.69 0.20 14.00
N TRP A 112 0.77 -0.67 13.00
CA TRP A 112 0.91 -0.25 11.62
C TRP A 112 -0.28 -0.72 10.79
N ASP A 113 -1.20 0.21 10.53
CA ASP A 113 -2.44 -0.09 9.84
C ASP A 113 -2.28 -0.02 8.32
N VAL A 114 -2.47 -1.16 7.66
CA VAL A 114 -2.41 -1.28 6.20
C VAL A 114 -3.81 -1.25 5.54
N ASP A 115 -4.88 -1.09 6.32
CA ASP A 115 -6.25 -0.90 5.83
C ASP A 115 -7.06 0.00 6.79
N ALA A 116 -6.53 1.19 7.09
CA ALA A 116 -7.09 2.10 8.09
C ALA A 116 -8.58 2.43 7.89
N PRO A 117 -9.12 2.63 6.67
CA PRO A 117 -10.54 2.82 6.50
C PRO A 117 -11.38 1.65 7.04
N ALA A 118 -10.96 0.40 6.82
CA ALA A 118 -11.68 -0.77 7.31
C ALA A 118 -11.52 -0.94 8.82
N THR A 119 -10.32 -0.73 9.36
CA THR A 119 -10.05 -0.77 10.80
C THR A 119 -10.91 0.24 11.55
N LEU A 120 -10.90 1.50 11.11
CA LEU A 120 -11.64 2.58 11.74
C LEU A 120 -13.16 2.39 11.63
N ALA A 121 -13.65 1.92 10.48
CA ALA A 121 -15.06 1.58 10.31
C ALA A 121 -15.51 0.48 11.28
N SER A 122 -14.67 -0.55 11.50
CA SER A 122 -14.95 -1.62 12.48
C SER A 122 -14.99 -1.09 13.92
N VAL A 123 -14.06 -0.21 14.29
CA VAL A 123 -13.99 0.43 15.61
C VAL A 123 -15.17 1.35 15.86
N GLU A 124 -15.67 2.04 14.84
CA GLU A 124 -16.85 2.90 14.96
C GLU A 124 -18.16 2.12 15.04
N ALA A 125 -18.26 1.04 14.27
CA ALA A 125 -19.47 0.21 14.22
C ALA A 125 -19.75 -0.52 15.53
N ASP A 126 -18.70 -0.84 16.32
CA ASP A 126 -18.83 -1.54 17.60
C ASP A 126 -18.14 -0.76 18.74
N PRO A 127 -18.92 -0.10 19.62
CA PRO A 127 -18.37 0.58 20.80
C PRO A 127 -17.59 -0.33 21.76
N LEU A 128 -17.81 -1.65 21.70
CA LEU A 128 -17.13 -2.68 22.51
C LEU A 128 -15.96 -3.32 21.78
N ASN A 129 -15.59 -2.81 20.61
CA ASN A 129 -14.44 -3.30 19.86
C ASN A 129 -13.18 -3.26 20.73
N SER A 130 -12.54 -4.42 20.92
CA SER A 130 -11.39 -4.55 21.82
C SER A 130 -10.21 -3.67 21.41
N PHE A 131 -9.96 -3.53 20.11
CA PHE A 131 -8.86 -2.71 19.59
C PHE A 131 -9.02 -1.22 19.95
N ARG A 132 -10.27 -0.73 20.08
CA ARG A 132 -10.53 0.66 20.45
C ARG A 132 -9.84 1.05 21.75
N ALA A 133 -9.86 0.17 22.76
CA ALA A 133 -9.24 0.42 24.06
C ALA A 133 -7.69 0.37 23.99
N LEU A 134 -7.13 -0.32 23.01
CA LEU A 134 -5.69 -0.49 22.85
C LEU A 134 -5.03 0.67 22.08
N ILE A 135 -5.79 1.41 21.27
CA ILE A 135 -5.24 2.50 20.44
C ILE A 135 -4.42 3.52 21.26
N PRO A 136 -4.87 4.01 22.44
CA PRO A 136 -4.10 4.94 23.27
C PRO A 136 -2.83 4.34 23.89
N GLU A 137 -2.75 3.02 23.96
CA GLU A 137 -1.64 2.32 24.63
C GLU A 137 -0.41 2.22 23.73
N TYR A 138 -0.58 2.22 22.41
CA TYR A 138 0.55 2.22 21.48
C TYR A 138 1.36 3.53 21.57
N ASP A 139 2.68 3.45 21.40
CA ASP A 139 3.53 4.64 21.37
C ASP A 139 3.19 5.52 20.14
N PHE A 140 2.86 4.90 19.01
CA PHE A 140 2.36 5.58 17.81
C PHE A 140 1.68 4.60 16.85
N VAL A 141 0.91 5.16 15.93
CA VAL A 141 0.27 4.46 14.82
C VAL A 141 0.95 4.90 13.52
N PHE A 142 1.30 3.93 12.68
CA PHE A 142 1.60 4.17 11.26
C PHE A 142 0.39 3.77 10.43
N THR A 143 0.14 4.48 9.32
CA THR A 143 -0.89 4.10 8.35
C THR A 143 -0.32 4.11 6.94
N TYR A 144 -0.76 3.17 6.10
CA TYR A 144 -0.28 3.13 4.73
C TYR A 144 -1.05 4.08 3.79
N GLY A 145 -2.14 4.68 4.27
CA GLY A 145 -2.99 5.60 3.52
C GLY A 145 -3.96 6.38 4.41
N GLY A 146 -4.87 7.11 3.78
CA GLY A 146 -5.95 7.84 4.44
C GLY A 146 -5.62 9.27 4.90
N GLY A 147 -4.35 9.66 4.89
CA GLY A 147 -3.89 11.04 5.14
C GLY A 147 -4.51 11.73 6.36
N PRO A 148 -4.76 13.06 6.25
CA PRO A 148 -5.30 13.84 7.36
C PRO A 148 -6.59 13.27 7.97
N PRO A 149 -7.60 12.79 7.21
CA PRO A 149 -8.81 12.23 7.79
C PRO A 149 -8.56 11.03 8.72
N VAL A 150 -7.67 10.12 8.32
CA VAL A 150 -7.31 8.95 9.14
C VAL A 150 -6.48 9.36 10.34
N VAL A 151 -5.52 10.28 10.18
CA VAL A 151 -4.72 10.82 11.29
C VAL A 151 -5.62 11.44 12.36
N GLU A 152 -6.51 12.34 11.96
CA GLU A 152 -7.45 13.00 12.88
C GLU A 152 -8.36 11.99 13.59
N HIS A 153 -8.76 10.93 12.89
CA HIS A 153 -9.61 9.89 13.46
C HIS A 153 -8.86 9.10 14.53
N TYR A 154 -7.63 8.63 14.26
CA TYR A 154 -6.81 7.96 15.27
C TYR A 154 -6.53 8.85 16.48
N LEU A 155 -6.23 10.13 16.27
CA LEU A 155 -6.02 11.08 17.37
C LEU A 155 -7.30 11.28 18.22
N ARG A 156 -8.49 11.34 17.60
CA ARG A 156 -9.77 11.38 18.33
C ARG A 156 -10.03 10.11 19.15
N LEU A 157 -9.56 8.95 18.69
CA LEU A 157 -9.63 7.69 19.43
C LEU A 157 -8.57 7.58 20.53
N GLY A 158 -7.72 8.60 20.69
CA GLY A 158 -6.73 8.69 21.75
C GLY A 158 -5.33 8.21 21.36
N ALA A 159 -5.04 7.92 20.09
CA ALA A 159 -3.69 7.62 19.65
C ALA A 159 -2.74 8.76 20.05
N ARG A 160 -1.56 8.42 20.59
CA ARG A 160 -0.53 9.40 21.00
C ARG A 160 0.08 10.13 19.81
N ALA A 161 0.24 9.44 18.70
CA ALA A 161 0.66 9.98 17.42
C ALA A 161 0.19 9.04 16.28
N CYS A 162 -0.06 9.62 15.10
CA CYS A 162 -0.40 8.86 13.90
C CYS A 162 0.33 9.45 12.70
N HIS A 163 1.04 8.61 11.93
CA HIS A 163 1.91 9.02 10.84
C HIS A 163 1.60 8.23 9.56
N PRO A 164 1.14 8.89 8.49
CA PRO A 164 0.99 8.24 7.19
C PRO A 164 2.36 7.91 6.59
N ILE A 165 2.55 6.64 6.24
CA ILE A 165 3.69 6.13 5.47
C ILE A 165 3.11 5.49 4.22
N TYR A 166 2.95 6.30 3.19
CA TYR A 166 2.24 5.91 1.97
C TYR A 166 2.96 4.81 1.19
N ASN A 167 2.20 4.13 0.32
CA ASN A 167 2.78 3.35 -0.76
C ASN A 167 3.79 4.18 -1.57
N ALA A 168 4.69 3.49 -2.25
CA ALA A 168 5.73 4.14 -3.01
C ALA A 168 6.23 3.24 -4.16
N LEU A 169 7.13 3.77 -4.96
CA LEU A 169 7.83 3.07 -6.01
C LEU A 169 9.05 2.30 -5.44
N ASP A 170 9.20 1.03 -5.80
CA ASP A 170 10.50 0.36 -5.83
C ASP A 170 11.06 0.42 -7.25
N PRO A 171 12.08 1.26 -7.53
CA PRO A 171 12.65 1.38 -8.87
C PRO A 171 13.38 0.12 -9.37
N ALA A 172 13.68 -0.82 -8.47
CA ALA A 172 14.30 -2.09 -8.82
C ALA A 172 13.29 -3.10 -9.39
N THR A 173 11.99 -2.94 -9.07
CA THR A 173 10.93 -3.83 -9.52
C THR A 173 10.09 -3.24 -10.65
N HIS A 174 9.85 -1.92 -10.61
CA HIS A 174 9.02 -1.23 -11.60
C HIS A 174 9.82 -0.15 -12.33
N TYR A 175 10.10 -0.43 -13.60
CA TYR A 175 10.93 0.37 -14.50
C TYR A 175 10.49 0.20 -15.96
N PRO A 176 10.87 1.12 -16.86
CA PRO A 176 10.56 1.01 -18.28
C PRO A 176 11.22 -0.23 -18.91
N VAL A 177 10.43 -0.94 -19.71
CA VAL A 177 10.86 -2.07 -20.54
C VAL A 177 10.38 -1.88 -21.98
N ASP A 178 10.94 -2.64 -22.91
CA ASP A 178 10.46 -2.62 -24.28
C ASP A 178 8.98 -3.05 -24.37
N ALA A 179 8.24 -2.36 -25.22
CA ALA A 179 6.84 -2.68 -25.46
C ALA A 179 6.71 -4.08 -26.07
N ASP A 180 5.74 -4.84 -25.59
CA ASP A 180 5.40 -6.16 -26.09
C ASP A 180 4.09 -6.10 -26.90
N PRO A 181 4.13 -6.43 -28.19
CA PRO A 181 2.92 -6.42 -29.03
C PRO A 181 1.77 -7.28 -28.49
N GLN A 182 2.10 -8.31 -27.67
CA GLN A 182 1.09 -9.14 -27.03
C GLN A 182 0.17 -8.34 -26.09
N PHE A 183 0.67 -7.27 -25.47
CA PHE A 183 -0.05 -6.44 -24.53
C PHE A 183 -0.49 -5.08 -25.11
N ALA A 184 -0.22 -4.84 -26.38
CA ALA A 184 -0.62 -3.60 -27.03
C ALA A 184 -2.14 -3.39 -26.96
N CYS A 185 -2.55 -2.21 -26.48
CA CYS A 185 -3.94 -1.78 -26.37
C CYS A 185 -4.01 -0.27 -26.13
N ASP A 186 -5.22 0.29 -26.24
CA ASP A 186 -5.47 1.70 -25.96
C ASP A 186 -5.63 1.96 -24.46
N LEU A 187 -6.31 1.04 -23.74
CA LEU A 187 -6.47 1.13 -22.29
C LEU A 187 -6.32 -0.25 -21.64
N ALA A 188 -5.43 -0.35 -20.67
CA ALA A 188 -5.26 -1.54 -19.85
C ALA A 188 -5.78 -1.33 -18.42
N PHE A 189 -6.50 -2.31 -17.89
CA PHE A 189 -6.79 -2.43 -16.47
C PHE A 189 -6.34 -3.80 -15.98
N VAL A 190 -5.52 -3.83 -14.91
CA VAL A 190 -5.08 -5.07 -14.29
C VAL A 190 -5.58 -5.11 -12.84
N GLY A 191 -6.41 -6.07 -12.50
CA GLY A 191 -6.92 -6.25 -11.15
C GLY A 191 -7.93 -7.37 -11.06
N ASN A 192 -7.90 -8.11 -9.93
CA ASN A 192 -8.87 -9.15 -9.67
C ASN A 192 -10.28 -8.58 -9.49
N ARG A 193 -11.30 -9.35 -9.82
CA ARG A 193 -12.70 -9.02 -9.57
C ARG A 193 -12.98 -9.16 -8.07
N LEU A 194 -13.05 -8.04 -7.38
CA LEU A 194 -13.35 -7.97 -5.94
C LEU A 194 -14.74 -7.36 -5.74
N PRO A 195 -15.54 -7.84 -4.76
CA PRO A 195 -16.90 -7.34 -4.54
C PRO A 195 -16.99 -5.81 -4.35
N ASP A 196 -16.02 -5.22 -3.63
CA ASP A 196 -15.96 -3.78 -3.33
C ASP A 196 -15.31 -2.93 -4.45
N ARG A 197 -14.98 -3.53 -5.59
CA ARG A 197 -14.40 -2.85 -6.76
C ARG A 197 -15.12 -3.18 -8.07
N GLU A 198 -15.82 -4.30 -8.15
CA GLU A 198 -16.43 -4.78 -9.40
C GLU A 198 -17.32 -3.73 -10.05
N HIS A 199 -18.25 -3.15 -9.29
CA HIS A 199 -19.15 -2.11 -9.77
C HIS A 199 -18.40 -0.94 -10.41
N ARG A 200 -17.32 -0.50 -9.78
CA ARG A 200 -16.50 0.61 -10.29
C ARG A 200 -15.76 0.23 -11.59
N VAL A 201 -15.32 -1.02 -11.72
CA VAL A 201 -14.74 -1.50 -12.99
C VAL A 201 -15.80 -1.55 -14.10
N GLU A 202 -17.03 -1.92 -13.78
CA GLU A 202 -18.15 -1.85 -14.74
C GLU A 202 -18.41 -0.42 -15.17
N GLU A 203 -18.53 0.49 -14.21
CA GLU A 203 -18.83 1.89 -14.44
C GLU A 203 -17.74 2.63 -15.22
N PHE A 204 -16.47 2.41 -14.89
CA PHE A 204 -15.37 3.15 -15.50
C PHE A 204 -14.79 2.46 -16.73
N PHE A 205 -14.48 1.16 -16.65
CA PHE A 205 -13.75 0.45 -17.70
C PHE A 205 -14.67 -0.19 -18.73
N LEU A 206 -15.65 -1.00 -18.29
CA LEU A 206 -16.50 -1.72 -19.22
C LEU A 206 -17.47 -0.77 -19.95
N ALA A 207 -18.04 0.21 -19.25
CA ALA A 207 -18.91 1.22 -19.88
C ALA A 207 -18.14 2.11 -20.88
N ALA A 208 -16.87 2.43 -20.61
CA ALA A 208 -16.04 3.13 -21.58
C ALA A 208 -15.74 2.27 -22.82
N ALA A 209 -15.51 0.96 -22.64
CA ALA A 209 -15.30 0.04 -23.75
C ALA A 209 -16.55 -0.09 -24.63
N ASP A 210 -17.73 -0.23 -24.04
CA ASP A 210 -19.01 -0.26 -24.78
C ASP A 210 -19.25 1.03 -25.57
N ALA A 211 -18.89 2.18 -25.01
CA ALA A 211 -19.07 3.48 -25.63
C ALA A 211 -18.07 3.80 -26.77
N THR A 212 -16.96 3.03 -26.85
CA THR A 212 -15.85 3.29 -27.79
C THR A 212 -15.36 1.99 -28.45
N PRO A 213 -16.19 1.38 -29.34
CA PRO A 213 -15.84 0.10 -29.97
C PRO A 213 -14.63 0.18 -30.93
N GLU A 214 -14.19 1.37 -31.29
CA GLU A 214 -13.00 1.63 -32.11
C GLU A 214 -11.66 1.49 -31.35
N PHE A 215 -11.66 1.50 -30.01
CA PHE A 215 -10.46 1.32 -29.20
C PHE A 215 -10.36 -0.10 -28.65
N ASN A 216 -9.13 -0.54 -28.38
CA ASN A 216 -8.82 -1.86 -27.84
C ASN A 216 -8.54 -1.80 -26.34
N PHE A 217 -9.22 -2.61 -25.58
CA PHE A 217 -9.11 -2.69 -24.12
C PHE A 217 -8.47 -4.02 -23.69
N LEU A 218 -7.59 -3.95 -22.69
CA LEU A 218 -6.96 -5.11 -22.08
C LEU A 218 -7.40 -5.24 -20.62
N LEU A 219 -8.00 -6.38 -20.27
CA LEU A 219 -8.42 -6.69 -18.91
C LEU A 219 -7.56 -7.84 -18.35
N GLY A 220 -6.77 -7.56 -17.32
CA GLY A 220 -5.99 -8.56 -16.58
C GLY A 220 -6.56 -8.80 -15.19
N GLY A 221 -6.39 -10.01 -14.66
CA GLY A 221 -6.81 -10.41 -13.33
C GLY A 221 -7.82 -11.54 -13.32
N GLU A 222 -7.96 -12.17 -12.15
CA GLU A 222 -8.85 -13.30 -11.95
C GLU A 222 -10.30 -12.87 -11.68
N GLY A 223 -11.23 -13.78 -11.94
CA GLY A 223 -12.66 -13.65 -11.62
C GLY A 223 -13.51 -13.03 -12.74
N TRP A 224 -12.93 -12.58 -13.85
CA TRP A 224 -13.65 -11.94 -14.95
C TRP A 224 -14.19 -12.93 -16.01
N GLY A 225 -13.66 -14.17 -16.06
CA GLY A 225 -13.94 -15.15 -17.13
C GLY A 225 -15.40 -15.60 -17.26
N GLY A 226 -16.25 -15.38 -16.26
CA GLY A 226 -17.67 -15.72 -16.30
C GLY A 226 -18.58 -14.53 -16.60
N LYS A 227 -18.01 -13.33 -16.85
CA LYS A 227 -18.75 -12.10 -17.08
C LYS A 227 -18.83 -11.81 -18.58
N PRO A 228 -19.98 -11.41 -19.12
CA PRO A 228 -20.08 -10.88 -20.47
C PRO A 228 -19.18 -9.63 -20.58
N LEU A 229 -18.29 -9.64 -21.56
CA LEU A 229 -17.39 -8.51 -21.83
C LEU A 229 -17.71 -7.90 -23.19
N PRO A 230 -17.56 -6.57 -23.37
CA PRO A 230 -17.60 -5.91 -24.66
C PRO A 230 -16.64 -6.57 -25.66
N SER A 231 -16.99 -6.58 -26.96
CA SER A 231 -16.23 -7.29 -28.00
C SER A 231 -14.81 -6.75 -28.23
N ASN A 232 -14.56 -5.52 -27.83
CA ASN A 232 -13.26 -4.83 -27.90
C ASN A 232 -12.44 -4.97 -26.60
N VAL A 233 -12.92 -5.75 -25.60
CA VAL A 233 -12.19 -6.07 -24.36
C VAL A 233 -11.58 -7.46 -24.49
N ARG A 234 -10.27 -7.51 -24.43
CA ARG A 234 -9.50 -8.77 -24.36
C ARG A 234 -9.13 -9.09 -22.94
N TRP A 235 -9.74 -10.13 -22.37
CA TRP A 235 -9.36 -10.65 -21.05
C TRP A 235 -8.20 -11.64 -21.17
N ILE A 236 -7.17 -11.49 -20.30
CA ILE A 236 -5.95 -12.30 -20.32
C ILE A 236 -5.75 -13.18 -19.08
N GLY A 237 -6.75 -13.20 -18.16
CA GLY A 237 -6.66 -14.00 -16.93
C GLY A 237 -5.65 -13.42 -15.94
N HIS A 238 -5.04 -14.32 -15.17
CA HIS A 238 -4.04 -13.97 -14.17
C HIS A 238 -2.83 -13.26 -14.79
N VAL A 239 -2.42 -12.15 -14.18
CA VAL A 239 -1.23 -11.39 -14.58
C VAL A 239 -0.13 -11.64 -13.54
N ARG A 240 1.00 -12.18 -13.98
CA ARG A 240 2.16 -12.40 -13.14
C ARG A 240 2.88 -11.08 -12.86
N THR A 241 3.50 -10.94 -11.70
CA THR A 241 4.26 -9.74 -11.33
C THR A 241 5.29 -9.34 -12.39
N GLY A 242 5.97 -10.32 -13.01
CA GLY A 242 6.93 -10.07 -14.08
C GLY A 242 6.35 -9.47 -15.38
N ASP A 243 5.02 -9.55 -15.58
CA ASP A 243 4.34 -8.98 -16.76
C ASP A 243 3.80 -7.56 -16.50
N HIS A 244 3.80 -7.07 -15.25
CA HIS A 244 3.28 -5.74 -14.92
C HIS A 244 4.01 -4.64 -15.71
N ASN A 245 5.33 -4.64 -15.75
CA ASN A 245 6.10 -3.65 -16.52
C ASN A 245 5.80 -3.74 -18.02
N ARG A 246 5.70 -4.97 -18.56
CA ARG A 246 5.40 -5.19 -19.98
C ARG A 246 4.03 -4.63 -20.36
N ILE A 247 3.00 -4.88 -19.53
CA ILE A 247 1.66 -4.34 -19.76
C ILE A 247 1.67 -2.81 -19.66
N ASN A 248 2.27 -2.27 -18.59
CA ASN A 248 2.34 -0.84 -18.36
C ASN A 248 3.07 -0.08 -19.50
N CYS A 249 4.11 -0.68 -20.08
CA CYS A 249 4.88 -0.09 -21.17
C CYS A 249 4.27 -0.34 -22.57
N SER A 250 3.33 -1.28 -22.71
CA SER A 250 2.73 -1.65 -24.00
C SER A 250 1.37 -1.01 -24.24
N ALA A 251 0.65 -0.68 -23.17
CA ALA A 251 -0.61 0.04 -23.26
C ALA A 251 -0.36 1.52 -23.53
N ARG A 252 -1.21 2.15 -24.39
CA ARG A 252 -1.18 3.61 -24.58
C ARG A 252 -1.48 4.33 -23.25
N MET A 253 -2.46 3.84 -22.51
CA MET A 253 -2.83 4.32 -21.18
C MET A 253 -3.16 3.14 -20.25
N VAL A 254 -2.95 3.33 -18.97
CA VAL A 254 -3.27 2.36 -17.92
C VAL A 254 -4.33 2.97 -17.01
N LEU A 255 -5.31 2.17 -16.57
CA LEU A 255 -6.36 2.62 -15.67
C LEU A 255 -6.12 2.07 -14.26
N ASN A 256 -6.19 2.96 -13.27
CA ASN A 256 -6.34 2.59 -11.87
C ASN A 256 -7.79 2.83 -11.44
N ILE A 257 -8.34 1.87 -10.71
CA ILE A 257 -9.64 1.99 -10.04
C ILE A 257 -9.45 1.57 -8.60
N ASN A 258 -9.70 2.48 -7.68
CA ASN A 258 -9.64 2.24 -6.26
C ASN A 258 -10.79 1.35 -5.77
N ARG A 259 -10.58 0.68 -4.64
CA ARG A 259 -11.67 0.10 -3.84
C ARG A 259 -12.55 1.23 -3.32
N GLU A 260 -13.86 1.00 -3.22
CA GLU A 260 -14.82 2.02 -2.78
C GLU A 260 -14.45 2.60 -1.41
N SER A 261 -14.06 1.74 -0.45
CA SER A 261 -13.64 2.15 0.88
C SER A 261 -12.45 3.11 0.87
N MET A 262 -11.51 2.94 -0.07
CA MET A 262 -10.34 3.80 -0.19
C MET A 262 -10.62 5.10 -0.96
N ALA A 263 -11.46 5.02 -2.00
CA ALA A 263 -11.85 6.18 -2.79
C ALA A 263 -12.66 7.17 -1.94
N SER A 264 -13.56 6.67 -1.08
CA SER A 264 -14.41 7.51 -0.21
C SER A 264 -13.63 8.27 0.87
N VAL A 265 -12.57 7.68 1.42
CA VAL A 265 -11.70 8.35 2.42
C VAL A 265 -10.67 9.25 1.75
N GLY A 266 -10.19 8.86 0.58
CA GLY A 266 -9.12 9.55 -0.14
C GLY A 266 -7.72 9.31 0.46
N PHE A 267 -6.74 10.07 -0.02
CA PHE A 267 -5.33 10.04 0.45
C PHE A 267 -4.73 8.62 0.54
N SER A 268 -5.19 7.71 -0.32
CA SER A 268 -4.80 6.30 -0.28
C SER A 268 -4.36 5.80 -1.66
N PRO A 269 -3.23 6.30 -2.19
CA PRO A 269 -2.74 5.84 -3.49
C PRO A 269 -2.44 4.34 -3.43
N PRO A 270 -3.07 3.51 -4.28
CA PRO A 270 -2.73 2.09 -4.34
C PRO A 270 -1.34 1.88 -4.96
N THR A 271 -0.74 0.73 -4.72
CA THR A 271 0.58 0.35 -5.25
C THR A 271 0.68 0.55 -6.75
N ARG A 272 -0.40 0.24 -7.49
CA ARG A 272 -0.46 0.39 -8.95
C ARG A 272 -0.13 1.78 -9.46
N VAL A 273 -0.49 2.82 -8.71
CA VAL A 273 -0.17 4.20 -9.09
C VAL A 273 1.35 4.37 -9.22
N PHE A 274 2.09 3.86 -8.26
CA PHE A 274 3.55 3.94 -8.27
C PHE A 274 4.21 2.91 -9.20
N GLU A 275 3.60 1.75 -9.37
CA GLU A 275 4.03 0.73 -10.35
C GLU A 275 3.94 1.27 -11.79
N ALA A 276 2.83 1.88 -12.15
CA ALA A 276 2.64 2.53 -13.44
C ALA A 276 3.59 3.71 -13.63
N ALA A 277 3.75 4.54 -12.59
CA ALA A 277 4.71 5.65 -12.60
C ALA A 277 6.15 5.15 -12.82
N GLY A 278 6.57 4.09 -12.15
CA GLY A 278 7.89 3.48 -12.31
C GLY A 278 8.15 3.01 -13.74
N ALA A 279 7.16 2.39 -14.36
CA ALA A 279 7.21 1.95 -15.76
C ALA A 279 7.16 3.12 -16.76
N GLY A 280 6.83 4.35 -16.34
CA GLY A 280 6.65 5.51 -17.22
C GLY A 280 5.35 5.45 -18.01
N ALA A 281 4.34 4.74 -17.52
CA ALA A 281 3.03 4.63 -18.16
C ALA A 281 2.19 5.89 -17.96
N CYS A 282 1.37 6.25 -18.96
CA CYS A 282 0.32 7.24 -18.81
C CYS A 282 -0.81 6.64 -17.97
N LEU A 283 -1.01 7.14 -16.76
CA LEU A 283 -2.01 6.62 -15.84
C LEU A 283 -3.25 7.52 -15.83
N ILE A 284 -4.42 6.89 -16.04
CA ILE A 284 -5.73 7.43 -15.67
C ILE A 284 -6.10 6.82 -14.32
N THR A 285 -6.57 7.61 -13.39
CA THR A 285 -7.15 7.11 -12.13
C THR A 285 -8.55 7.65 -11.93
N ASP A 286 -9.40 6.88 -11.24
CA ASP A 286 -10.63 7.40 -10.66
C ASP A 286 -10.30 8.55 -9.68
N TYR A 287 -11.24 9.50 -9.54
CA TYR A 287 -11.04 10.61 -8.60
C TYR A 287 -11.06 10.12 -7.13
N TRP A 288 -10.12 10.62 -6.35
CA TRP A 288 -10.09 10.52 -4.89
C TRP A 288 -9.44 11.76 -4.28
N ALA A 289 -9.86 12.15 -3.08
CA ALA A 289 -9.34 13.33 -2.40
C ALA A 289 -7.84 13.17 -2.06
N GLY A 290 -7.05 14.22 -2.26
CA GLY A 290 -5.62 14.25 -1.94
C GLY A 290 -4.70 13.69 -3.02
N ILE A 291 -5.21 13.43 -4.23
CA ILE A 291 -4.36 12.99 -5.36
C ILE A 291 -3.26 14.02 -5.67
N GLU A 292 -3.55 15.29 -5.47
CA GLU A 292 -2.66 16.42 -5.71
C GLU A 292 -1.42 16.43 -4.82
N GLU A 293 -1.46 15.71 -3.68
CA GLU A 293 -0.28 15.54 -2.81
C GLU A 293 0.76 14.60 -3.42
N PHE A 294 0.37 13.79 -4.40
CA PHE A 294 1.23 12.79 -5.02
C PHE A 294 1.63 13.19 -6.44
N PHE A 295 0.66 13.59 -7.24
CA PHE A 295 0.86 13.91 -8.66
C PHE A 295 -0.04 15.07 -9.09
N THR A 296 0.45 15.89 -10.01
CA THR A 296 -0.30 17.02 -10.57
C THR A 296 -1.27 16.52 -11.65
N PRO A 297 -2.62 16.60 -11.42
CA PRO A 297 -3.60 16.22 -12.42
C PRO A 297 -3.44 17.00 -13.74
N GLY A 298 -3.54 16.28 -14.86
CA GLY A 298 -3.38 16.84 -16.20
C GLY A 298 -1.93 17.06 -16.66
N CYS A 299 -0.95 16.95 -15.75
CA CYS A 299 0.47 17.13 -16.07
C CYS A 299 1.31 15.86 -15.81
N GLU A 300 0.94 15.07 -14.81
CA GLU A 300 1.65 13.87 -14.37
C GLU A 300 0.71 12.66 -14.32
N ILE A 301 -0.57 12.88 -13.99
CA ILE A 301 -1.60 11.86 -13.90
C ILE A 301 -2.89 12.39 -14.50
N LEU A 302 -3.67 11.51 -15.12
CA LEU A 302 -5.01 11.83 -15.62
C LEU A 302 -6.05 11.36 -14.61
N VAL A 303 -7.10 12.12 -14.41
CA VAL A 303 -8.19 11.82 -13.46
C VAL A 303 -9.50 11.75 -14.22
N ALA A 304 -10.30 10.72 -13.95
CA ALA A 304 -11.63 10.56 -14.48
C ALA A 304 -12.65 10.31 -13.36
N ARG A 305 -13.86 10.84 -13.52
CA ARG A 305 -14.98 10.66 -12.59
C ARG A 305 -16.01 9.66 -13.05
N ASP A 306 -15.99 9.37 -14.37
CA ASP A 306 -16.91 8.42 -15.00
C ASP A 306 -16.35 7.87 -16.33
N ALA A 307 -17.08 6.96 -16.96
CA ALA A 307 -16.73 6.40 -18.27
C ALA A 307 -16.66 7.45 -19.38
N ARG A 308 -17.44 8.52 -19.31
CA ARG A 308 -17.44 9.58 -20.32
C ARG A 308 -16.12 10.32 -20.32
N GLU A 309 -15.62 10.71 -19.15
CA GLU A 309 -14.30 11.35 -19.04
C GLU A 309 -13.19 10.41 -19.53
N ILE A 310 -13.28 9.09 -19.29
CA ILE A 310 -12.33 8.10 -19.85
C ILE A 310 -12.41 8.08 -21.39
N THR A 311 -13.63 8.07 -21.96
CA THR A 311 -13.79 8.09 -23.43
C THR A 311 -13.27 9.37 -24.07
N ASP A 312 -13.42 10.51 -23.40
CA ASP A 312 -12.87 11.78 -23.85
C ASP A 312 -11.34 11.77 -23.81
N LEU A 313 -10.74 11.21 -22.77
CA LEU A 313 -9.28 11.01 -22.67
C LEU A 313 -8.77 10.07 -23.76
N LEU A 314 -9.46 8.97 -24.05
CA LEU A 314 -9.10 8.04 -25.12
C LEU A 314 -9.06 8.71 -26.50
N LYS A 315 -9.94 9.69 -26.74
CA LYS A 315 -10.02 10.43 -28.02
C LYS A 315 -9.01 11.58 -28.12
N THR A 316 -8.61 12.16 -26.99
CA THR A 316 -7.81 13.40 -26.97
C THR A 316 -6.34 13.17 -26.67
N VAL A 317 -5.98 12.12 -25.91
CA VAL A 317 -4.61 11.80 -25.51
C VAL A 317 -3.97 10.86 -26.54
N ASP A 318 -3.19 11.42 -27.45
CA ASP A 318 -2.42 10.63 -28.41
C ASP A 318 -1.20 9.92 -27.74
N ALA A 319 -0.53 9.07 -28.52
CA ALA A 319 0.63 8.31 -28.02
C ALA A 319 1.82 9.20 -27.63
N LYS A 320 1.95 10.41 -28.17
CA LYS A 320 3.02 11.34 -27.83
C LYS A 320 2.73 11.97 -26.47
N LEU A 321 1.54 12.53 -26.29
CA LEU A 321 1.11 13.13 -25.03
C LEU A 321 1.09 12.09 -23.90
N ALA A 322 0.64 10.86 -24.17
CA ALA A 322 0.68 9.78 -23.19
C ALA A 322 2.10 9.51 -22.69
N ARG A 323 3.10 9.45 -23.57
CA ARG A 323 4.51 9.29 -23.16
C ARG A 323 5.01 10.47 -22.33
N GLU A 324 4.71 11.70 -22.72
CA GLU A 324 5.14 12.91 -21.98
C GLU A 324 4.58 12.93 -20.56
N LEU A 325 3.29 12.57 -20.39
CA LEU A 325 2.64 12.44 -19.07
C LEU A 325 3.30 11.32 -18.23
N GLY A 326 3.47 10.13 -18.81
CA GLY A 326 4.11 9.01 -18.12
C GLY A 326 5.54 9.30 -17.67
N GLU A 327 6.35 9.96 -18.51
CA GLU A 327 7.70 10.39 -18.16
C GLU A 327 7.71 11.45 -17.05
N SER A 328 6.74 12.36 -17.05
CA SER A 328 6.60 13.37 -15.98
C SER A 328 6.21 12.72 -14.67
N MET A 329 5.23 11.82 -14.69
CA MET A 329 4.83 11.03 -13.54
C MET A 329 5.99 10.21 -12.95
N ARG A 330 6.78 9.55 -13.83
CA ARG A 330 7.95 8.78 -13.41
C ARG A 330 9.01 9.65 -12.72
N ARG A 331 9.34 10.81 -13.28
CA ARG A 331 10.29 11.74 -12.64
C ARG A 331 9.85 12.13 -11.24
N ARG A 332 8.57 12.49 -11.07
CA ARG A 332 7.99 12.83 -9.76
C ARG A 332 8.10 11.66 -8.79
N ALA A 333 7.69 10.45 -9.21
CA ALA A 333 7.75 9.27 -8.38
C ALA A 333 9.18 8.93 -7.90
N LEU A 334 10.18 9.02 -8.80
CA LEU A 334 11.57 8.80 -8.44
C LEU A 334 12.14 9.83 -7.47
N GLN A 335 11.69 11.08 -7.57
CA GLN A 335 12.17 12.18 -6.72
C GLN A 335 11.53 12.19 -5.34
N GLU A 336 10.25 11.82 -5.20
CA GLU A 336 9.48 12.09 -3.98
C GLU A 336 8.73 10.88 -3.42
N HIS A 337 8.56 9.81 -4.21
CA HIS A 337 7.69 8.71 -3.85
C HIS A 337 8.36 7.33 -4.01
N THR A 338 9.57 7.17 -3.47
CA THR A 338 10.25 5.86 -3.41
C THR A 338 10.18 5.25 -2.02
N TYR A 339 10.26 3.93 -1.90
CA TYR A 339 10.32 3.27 -0.59
C TYR A 339 11.59 3.64 0.19
N SER A 340 12.67 4.03 -0.45
CA SER A 340 13.85 4.57 0.23
C SER A 340 13.54 5.87 0.98
N LEU A 341 12.75 6.75 0.38
CA LEU A 341 12.26 7.98 1.04
C LEU A 341 11.28 7.68 2.17
N ARG A 342 10.41 6.68 2.01
CA ARG A 342 9.52 6.24 3.09
C ARG A 342 10.30 5.66 4.27
N ALA A 343 11.33 4.86 4.01
CA ALA A 343 12.21 4.34 5.06
C ALA A 343 12.96 5.46 5.80
N LEU A 344 13.41 6.50 5.09
CA LEU A 344 13.99 7.69 5.71
C LEU A 344 12.96 8.42 6.60
N GLN A 345 11.72 8.57 6.13
CA GLN A 345 10.62 9.16 6.90
C GLN A 345 10.35 8.36 8.20
N VAL A 346 10.27 7.03 8.10
CA VAL A 346 10.11 6.15 9.29
C VAL A 346 11.28 6.34 10.24
N ARG A 347 12.51 6.32 9.75
CA ARG A 347 13.71 6.55 10.59
C ARG A 347 13.66 7.87 11.32
N GLU A 348 13.26 8.94 10.64
CA GLU A 348 13.17 10.27 11.26
C GLU A 348 12.11 10.32 12.36
N ILE A 349 10.92 9.75 12.14
CA ILE A 349 9.87 9.65 13.14
C ILE A 349 10.38 8.89 14.38
N LEU A 350 11.03 7.74 14.19
CA LEU A 350 11.58 6.94 15.27
C LEU A 350 12.66 7.70 16.08
N HIS A 351 13.51 8.48 15.40
CA HIS A 351 14.50 9.32 16.07
C HIS A 351 13.86 10.43 16.92
N GLN A 352 12.81 11.07 16.40
CA GLN A 352 12.10 12.14 17.11
C GLN A 352 11.31 11.62 18.31
N SER A 353 10.83 10.38 18.25
CA SER A 353 10.05 9.72 19.30
C SER A 353 10.93 9.00 20.35
N SER A 354 12.25 8.96 20.16
CA SER A 354 13.15 8.29 21.10
C SER A 354 13.15 8.98 22.46
N PRO A 355 13.10 8.21 23.60
CA PRO A 355 12.99 8.78 24.95
C PRO A 355 14.07 9.81 25.31
N GLY A 356 15.26 9.72 24.71
CA GLY A 356 16.34 10.68 24.89
C GLY A 356 16.08 12.06 24.27
N VAL A 357 15.36 12.11 23.16
CA VAL A 357 15.03 13.36 22.43
C VAL A 357 13.81 14.05 23.06
N LEU A 358 12.84 13.28 23.52
CA LEU A 358 11.67 13.80 24.27
C LEU A 358 12.13 14.48 25.57
N ASN A 359 13.08 13.87 26.30
CA ASN A 359 13.65 14.45 27.51
C ASN A 359 14.48 15.73 27.22
N ALA A 360 15.12 15.84 26.07
CA ALA A 360 15.86 17.04 25.68
C ALA A 360 14.89 18.19 25.33
N ARG A 361 13.84 17.93 24.53
CA ARG A 361 12.81 18.94 24.19
C ARG A 361 12.05 19.45 25.43
N HIS A 362 11.70 18.57 26.38
CA HIS A 362 11.10 18.98 27.64
C HIS A 362 12.05 19.86 28.48
N ARG A 363 13.34 19.54 28.54
CA ARG A 363 14.34 20.37 29.26
C ARG A 363 14.53 21.74 28.63
N ASP A 364 14.50 21.83 27.30
CA ASP A 364 14.63 23.09 26.59
C ASP A 364 13.37 23.96 26.70
N LEU A 365 12.17 23.35 26.74
CA LEU A 365 10.92 24.05 27.03
C LEU A 365 10.89 24.63 28.43
N TYR A 366 11.34 23.87 29.45
CA TYR A 366 11.47 24.37 30.84
C TYR A 366 12.54 25.44 31.00
N ARG A 367 13.61 25.44 30.17
CA ARG A 367 14.61 26.49 30.15
C ARG A 367 14.15 27.78 29.48
N GLN A 368 13.17 27.73 28.59
CA GLN A 368 12.58 28.89 27.94
C GLN A 368 11.44 29.54 28.77
N LEU A 369 10.91 28.80 29.77
CA LEU A 369 9.83 29.27 30.63
C LEU A 369 10.33 29.67 32.04
N ALA A 370 11.63 29.50 32.34
CA ALA A 370 12.32 29.96 33.54
C ALA A 370 13.20 31.17 33.24
#